data_c6bacffa0712aadffcee63c68a89de9f
#
_entry.id   c6bacffa0712aadffcee63c68a89de9f
#
_cell.length_a   1.000
_cell.length_b   1.000
_cell.length_c   1.000
_cell.angle_alpha   90.00
_cell.angle_beta   90.00
_cell.angle_gamma   90.00
#
_symmetry.space_group_name_H-M   'P 1'
#
loop_
_entity.id
_entity.type
_entity.pdbx_description
1 polymer ?
#
loop_
_entity_poly.entity_id
_entity_poly.type
_entity_poly.pdbx_seq_one_letter_code
_entity_poly.pdbx_strand_id
1 'polypeptide(L)'
;ALSGGEGRRTEIARALVLEPSIILLDEPFAGVDPIAVADIQAIIRQLARRNIGVLITDHNVRETFGIIDHGYIMNEGKLLVNGPPEDLLRDERARKIYLGEDFSM
;
A
#
# COMPACT_ATOMS: atom_id res chain seq x y z
N ALA A 1 2.69 5.26 -24.84
CA ALA A 1 2.77 4.41 -23.64
C ALA A 1 2.02 5.04 -22.48
N LEU A 2 1.41 4.21 -21.66
CA LEU A 2 0.71 4.69 -20.48
C LEU A 2 1.72 5.07 -19.40
N SER A 3 1.38 6.10 -18.62
CA SER A 3 2.15 6.42 -17.42
C SER A 3 1.99 5.29 -16.41
N GLY A 4 2.87 5.23 -15.41
CA GLY A 4 2.77 4.24 -14.35
C GLY A 4 1.40 4.25 -13.68
N GLY A 5 0.85 5.45 -13.41
CA GLY A 5 -0.45 5.60 -12.79
C GLY A 5 -1.60 5.11 -13.64
N GLU A 6 -1.56 5.41 -14.94
CA GLU A 6 -2.59 4.95 -15.87
C GLU A 6 -2.55 3.44 -16.03
N GLY A 7 -1.36 2.86 -16.11
CA GLY A 7 -1.20 1.42 -16.17
C GLY A 7 -1.76 0.72 -14.94
N ARG A 8 -1.48 1.26 -13.74
CA ARG A 8 -1.99 0.72 -12.49
C ARG A 8 -3.51 0.77 -12.42
N ARG A 9 -4.11 1.90 -12.82
CA ARG A 9 -5.56 2.03 -12.84
C ARG A 9 -6.21 1.01 -13.78
N THR A 10 -5.60 0.79 -14.94
CA THR A 10 -6.09 -0.20 -15.90
C THR A 10 -6.03 -1.61 -15.34
N GLU A 11 -4.93 -1.97 -14.67
CA GLU A 11 -4.78 -3.28 -14.04
C GLU A 11 -5.85 -3.51 -12.98
N ILE A 12 -6.11 -2.52 -12.14
CA ILE A 12 -7.12 -2.61 -11.10
C ILE A 12 -8.52 -2.74 -11.71
N ALA A 13 -8.82 -1.96 -12.73
CA ALA A 13 -10.11 -2.03 -13.41
C ALA A 13 -10.36 -3.41 -14.01
N ARG A 14 -9.34 -4.03 -14.60
CA ARG A 14 -9.45 -5.38 -15.15
C ARG A 14 -9.75 -6.40 -14.06
N ALA A 15 -9.07 -6.27 -12.92
CA ALA A 15 -9.30 -7.18 -11.79
C ALA A 15 -10.73 -7.08 -11.29
N LEU A 16 -11.32 -5.89 -11.30
CA LEU A 16 -12.70 -5.67 -10.84
C LEU A 16 -13.75 -6.34 -11.71
N VAL A 17 -13.48 -6.56 -12.99
CA VAL A 17 -14.42 -7.23 -13.90
C VAL A 17 -14.75 -8.64 -13.40
N LEU A 18 -13.83 -9.26 -12.67
CA LEU A 18 -14.01 -10.62 -12.14
C LEU A 18 -14.82 -10.66 -10.84
N GLU A 19 -15.21 -9.50 -10.30
CA GLU A 19 -15.94 -9.36 -9.04
C GLU A 19 -15.28 -10.13 -7.89
N PRO A 20 -14.00 -9.88 -7.59
CA PRO A 20 -13.26 -10.65 -6.59
C PRO A 20 -13.66 -10.29 -5.17
N SER A 21 -13.43 -11.23 -4.24
CA SER A 21 -13.55 -10.95 -2.81
C SER A 21 -12.27 -10.33 -2.26
N ILE A 22 -11.12 -10.65 -2.86
CA ILE A 22 -9.80 -10.15 -2.45
C ILE A 22 -9.02 -9.77 -3.71
N ILE A 23 -8.31 -8.64 -3.62
CA ILE A 23 -7.38 -8.19 -4.67
C ILE A 23 -5.99 -8.11 -4.06
N LEU A 24 -5.01 -8.63 -4.79
CA LEU A 24 -3.59 -8.52 -4.43
C LEU A 24 -2.95 -7.46 -5.33
N LEU A 25 -2.35 -6.45 -4.72
CA LEU A 25 -1.65 -5.39 -5.43
C LEU A 25 -0.17 -5.44 -5.06
N ASP A 26 0.66 -5.80 -6.03
CA ASP A 26 2.09 -5.88 -5.83
C ASP A 26 2.74 -4.58 -6.27
N GLU A 27 3.30 -3.86 -5.31
CA GLU A 27 3.97 -2.57 -5.51
C GLU A 27 3.16 -1.57 -6.34
N PRO A 28 1.92 -1.26 -5.93
CA PRO A 28 1.07 -0.38 -6.72
C PRO A 28 1.61 1.06 -6.87
N PHE A 29 2.51 1.49 -6.00
CA PHE A 29 3.08 2.83 -6.05
C PHE A 29 4.44 2.91 -6.72
N ALA A 30 5.02 1.76 -7.13
CA ALA A 30 6.34 1.75 -7.76
C ALA A 30 6.31 2.46 -9.11
N GLY A 31 7.22 3.41 -9.30
CA GLY A 31 7.34 4.12 -10.57
C GLY A 31 6.18 5.05 -10.90
N VAL A 32 5.31 5.32 -9.95
CA VAL A 32 4.15 6.19 -10.15
C VAL A 32 4.51 7.61 -9.74
N ASP A 33 4.17 8.60 -10.59
CA ASP A 33 4.45 9.98 -10.24
C ASP A 33 3.51 10.48 -9.12
N PRO A 34 3.92 11.53 -8.37
CA PRO A 34 3.17 11.97 -7.19
C PRO A 34 1.72 12.35 -7.45
N ILE A 35 1.42 12.86 -8.64
CA ILE A 35 0.05 13.25 -8.98
C ILE A 35 -0.84 12.02 -9.10
N ALA A 36 -0.33 10.95 -9.70
CA ALA A 36 -1.07 9.72 -9.89
C ALA A 36 -1.21 8.90 -8.60
N VAL A 37 -0.34 9.09 -7.63
CA VAL A 37 -0.40 8.39 -6.34
C VAL A 37 -1.75 8.62 -5.66
N ALA A 38 -2.22 9.86 -5.62
CA ALA A 38 -3.49 10.19 -4.97
C ALA A 38 -4.67 9.47 -5.64
N ASP A 39 -4.63 9.34 -6.97
CA ASP A 39 -5.67 8.63 -7.71
C ASP A 39 -5.69 7.15 -7.36
N ILE A 40 -4.52 6.53 -7.28
CA ILE A 40 -4.40 5.11 -6.91
C ILE A 40 -4.88 4.89 -5.48
N GLN A 41 -4.49 5.77 -4.57
CA GLN A 41 -4.96 5.70 -3.18
C GLN A 41 -6.49 5.78 -3.10
N ALA A 42 -7.10 6.68 -3.87
CA ALA A 42 -8.55 6.82 -3.90
C ALA A 42 -9.23 5.55 -4.42
N ILE A 43 -8.67 4.93 -5.45
CA ILE A 43 -9.20 3.69 -5.99
C ILE A 43 -9.13 2.58 -4.95
N ILE A 44 -8.02 2.44 -4.26
CA ILE A 44 -7.85 1.42 -3.22
C ILE A 44 -8.87 1.61 -2.09
N ARG A 45 -9.10 2.86 -1.66
CA ARG A 45 -10.12 3.15 -0.65
C ARG A 45 -11.52 2.77 -1.12
N GLN A 46 -11.83 3.00 -2.40
CA GLN A 46 -13.12 2.62 -2.96
C GLN A 46 -13.32 1.10 -2.96
N LEU A 47 -12.26 0.34 -3.26
CA LEU A 47 -12.32 -1.11 -3.20
C LEU A 47 -12.68 -1.59 -1.79
N ALA A 48 -12.05 -1.02 -0.79
CA ALA A 48 -12.32 -1.37 0.59
C ALA A 48 -13.77 -1.06 0.98
N ARG A 49 -14.33 0.04 0.48
CA ARG A 49 -15.73 0.40 0.73
C ARG A 49 -16.73 -0.57 0.09
N ARG A 50 -16.30 -1.30 -0.92
CA ARG A 50 -17.12 -2.34 -1.58
C ARG A 50 -16.99 -3.69 -0.89
N ASN A 51 -16.38 -3.74 0.28
CA ASN A 51 -16.10 -4.96 1.02
C ASN A 51 -15.18 -5.92 0.28
N ILE A 52 -14.27 -5.36 -0.53
CA ILE A 52 -13.22 -6.12 -1.18
C ILE A 52 -11.99 -6.05 -0.30
N GLY A 53 -11.44 -7.20 0.08
CA GLY A 53 -10.19 -7.24 0.80
C GLY A 53 -9.04 -6.83 -0.12
N VAL A 54 -8.17 -5.94 0.32
CA VAL A 54 -7.03 -5.49 -0.47
C VAL A 54 -5.75 -5.79 0.28
N LEU A 55 -4.89 -6.62 -0.33
CA LEU A 55 -3.57 -6.89 0.21
C LEU A 55 -2.54 -6.18 -0.67
N ILE A 56 -1.73 -5.33 -0.06
CA ILE A 56 -0.74 -4.52 -0.77
C ILE A 56 0.65 -4.92 -0.30
N THR A 57 1.56 -5.13 -1.24
CA THR A 57 2.98 -5.23 -0.95
C THR A 57 3.66 -4.01 -1.56
N ASP A 58 4.37 -3.24 -0.75
CA ASP A 58 5.07 -2.05 -1.26
C ASP A 58 6.14 -1.61 -0.25
N HIS A 59 7.18 -0.99 -0.76
CA HIS A 59 8.21 -0.40 0.08
C HIS A 59 8.07 1.12 0.21
N ASN A 60 7.11 1.70 -0.48
CA ASN A 60 6.79 3.13 -0.38
C ASN A 60 5.94 3.36 0.87
N VAL A 61 6.62 3.50 2.00
CA VAL A 61 6.00 3.51 3.31
C VAL A 61 4.95 4.60 3.48
N ARG A 62 5.31 5.83 3.10
CA ARG A 62 4.41 6.98 3.29
C ARG A 62 3.09 6.81 2.54
N GLU A 63 3.16 6.42 1.27
CA GLU A 63 1.99 6.24 0.42
C GLU A 63 1.12 5.09 0.92
N THR A 64 1.75 4.01 1.35
CA THR A 64 1.07 2.82 1.82
C THR A 64 0.43 3.03 3.19
N PHE A 65 1.15 3.62 4.13
CA PHE A 65 0.64 3.81 5.49
C PHE A 65 -0.56 4.76 5.54
N GLY A 66 -0.71 5.62 4.54
CA GLY A 66 -1.85 6.52 4.46
C GLY A 66 -3.17 5.85 4.13
N ILE A 67 -3.17 4.60 3.69
CA ILE A 67 -4.37 3.93 3.19
C ILE A 67 -4.63 2.54 3.77
N ILE A 68 -3.76 2.02 4.61
CA ILE A 68 -3.93 0.68 5.17
C ILE A 68 -4.58 0.72 6.55
N ASP A 69 -5.28 -0.35 6.89
CA ASP A 69 -5.87 -0.55 8.22
C ASP A 69 -4.90 -1.32 9.12
N HIS A 70 -4.09 -2.18 8.53
CA HIS A 70 -3.17 -3.04 9.26
C HIS A 70 -1.94 -3.31 8.39
N GLY A 71 -0.76 -3.22 8.95
CA GLY A 71 0.47 -3.46 8.24
C GLY A 71 1.30 -4.59 8.86
N TYR A 72 2.08 -5.23 8.01
CA TYR A 72 3.03 -6.27 8.39
C TYR A 72 4.39 -5.86 7.86
N ILE A 73 5.35 -5.63 8.74
CA ILE A 73 6.71 -5.29 8.33
C ILE A 73 7.56 -6.54 8.35
N MET A 74 8.11 -6.88 7.18
CA MET A 74 8.95 -8.06 7.00
C MET A 74 10.41 -7.64 6.89
N ASN A 75 11.29 -8.43 7.44
CA ASN A 75 12.73 -8.22 7.34
C ASN A 75 13.45 -9.56 7.30
N GLU A 76 14.30 -9.74 6.29
CA GLU A 76 15.08 -10.96 6.12
C GLU A 76 14.21 -12.23 6.16
N GLY A 77 13.05 -12.18 5.50
CA GLY A 77 12.14 -13.32 5.41
C GLY A 77 11.33 -13.60 6.66
N LYS A 78 11.37 -12.70 7.64
CA LYS A 78 10.65 -12.86 8.90
C LYS A 78 9.73 -11.69 9.17
N LEU A 79 8.63 -11.96 9.86
CA LEU A 79 7.75 -10.91 10.33
C LEU A 79 8.43 -10.19 11.50
N LEU A 80 8.69 -8.90 11.34
CA LEU A 80 9.32 -8.08 12.36
C LEU A 80 8.30 -7.56 13.36
N VAL A 81 7.23 -6.95 12.84
CA VAL A 81 6.18 -6.32 13.62
C VAL A 81 4.94 -6.16 12.77
N ASN A 82 3.78 -6.18 13.39
CA ASN A 82 2.53 -5.92 12.69
C ASN A 82 1.58 -5.14 13.60
N GLY A 83 0.62 -4.46 13.00
CA GLY A 83 -0.35 -3.67 13.72
C GLY A 83 -0.95 -2.57 12.86
N PRO A 84 -1.81 -1.73 13.44
CA PRO A 84 -2.30 -0.55 12.73
C PRO A 84 -1.14 0.42 12.45
N PRO A 85 -1.28 1.27 11.42
CA PRO A 85 -0.17 2.16 11.02
C PRO A 85 0.41 2.99 12.15
N GLU A 86 -0.42 3.51 13.03
CA GLU A 86 0.05 4.34 14.14
C GLU A 86 0.96 3.56 15.11
N ASP A 87 0.72 2.28 15.29
CA ASP A 87 1.59 1.44 16.13
C ASP A 87 2.92 1.17 15.44
N LEU A 88 2.89 0.95 14.12
CA LEU A 88 4.10 0.72 13.34
C LEU A 88 5.00 1.96 13.32
N LEU A 89 4.39 3.14 13.26
CA LEU A 89 5.13 4.40 13.30
C LEU A 89 5.85 4.64 14.62
N ARG A 90 5.39 4.02 15.70
CA ARG A 90 5.99 4.14 17.03
C ARG A 90 6.97 3.01 17.36
N ASP A 91 6.96 1.94 16.58
CA ASP A 91 7.81 0.78 16.87
C ASP A 91 9.27 1.11 16.58
N GLU A 92 10.13 0.92 17.58
CA GLU A 92 11.54 1.26 17.46
C GLU A 92 12.26 0.44 16.38
N ARG A 93 11.92 -0.84 16.24
CA ARG A 93 12.55 -1.70 15.24
C ARG A 93 12.15 -1.29 13.83
N ALA A 94 10.88 -0.97 13.64
CA ALA A 94 10.37 -0.49 12.36
C ALA A 94 11.05 0.81 11.97
N ARG A 95 11.12 1.76 12.90
CA ARG A 95 11.75 3.05 12.64
C ARG A 95 13.23 2.90 12.33
N LYS A 96 13.92 2.04 13.04
CA LYS A 96 15.36 1.82 12.85
C LYS A 96 15.68 1.16 11.51
N ILE A 97 14.87 0.20 11.09
CA ILE A 97 15.15 -0.63 9.91
C ILE A 97 14.53 -0.07 8.63
N TYR A 98 13.31 0.42 8.69
CA TYR A 98 12.55 0.82 7.49
C TYR A 98 12.22 2.29 7.39
N LEU A 99 11.83 2.92 8.50
CA LEU A 99 11.28 4.27 8.45
C LEU A 99 12.34 5.35 8.59
N GLY A 100 13.41 5.05 9.35
CA GLY A 100 14.33 6.07 9.80
C GLY A 100 13.79 6.78 11.02
N GLU A 101 14.70 7.28 11.87
CA GLU A 101 14.31 7.86 13.17
C GLU A 101 13.48 9.13 13.03
N ASP A 102 13.71 9.88 11.96
CA ASP A 102 13.03 11.16 11.74
C ASP A 102 11.77 11.04 10.88
N PHE A 103 11.35 9.81 10.56
CA PHE A 103 10.18 9.61 9.73
C PHE A 103 8.89 10.07 10.45
N SER A 104 8.06 10.82 9.70
CA SER A 104 6.72 11.20 10.16
C SER A 104 5.78 11.26 8.97
N MET A 105 4.52 11.08 9.21
CA MET A 105 3.49 11.16 8.16
C MET A 105 3.02 12.59 7.94
#